data_c8c7dee1a8fa75b05d36571483ed88d9
#
_entry.id   c8c7dee1a8fa75b05d36571483ed88d9
#
_cell.length_a   1.000
_cell.length_b   1.000
_cell.length_c   1.000
_cell.angle_alpha   90.00
_cell.angle_beta   90.00
_cell.angle_gamma   90.00
#
_symmetry.space_group_name_H-M   'P 1'
#
loop_
_entity.id
_entity.type
_entity.pdbx_description
1 polymer ?
#
loop_
_entity_poly.entity_id
_entity_poly.type
_entity_poly.pdbx_seq_one_letter_code
_entity_poly.pdbx_strand_id
1 'polypeptide(L)'
;RKKIYVVNSVAPIRICDNGGWTDTWFAKYGKIFNIGVYPYVEVQIEVYPYDGQDERIIIFAENYGERYVMNTEVSGWDRHPLLEATIELMRVPEDVALQVTIFSEAPAGASTGTSAAVTVALVGALDRLSPGQLSPHEVAQMAHRVETDMLKRQSGIQDQLCSAFGGINFIEMHLYPYAS
;
A
#
# COMPACT_ATOMS: atom_id res chain seq x y z
N ARG A 1 0.81 -20.15 19.06
CA ARG A 1 -0.17 -19.05 19.22
C ARG A 1 -1.46 -19.39 18.47
N LYS A 2 -2.61 -19.12 19.10
CA LYS A 2 -3.90 -19.25 18.44
C LYS A 2 -4.19 -17.97 17.65
N LYS A 3 -4.38 -18.11 16.35
CA LYS A 3 -4.77 -17.00 15.45
C LYS A 3 -6.11 -16.41 15.89
N ILE A 4 -6.20 -15.07 15.93
CA ILE A 4 -7.45 -14.37 16.25
C ILE A 4 -8.33 -14.31 15.00
N TYR A 5 -7.81 -13.74 13.89
CA TYR A 5 -8.48 -13.68 12.59
C TYR A 5 -7.47 -13.44 11.46
N VAL A 6 -7.96 -13.44 10.23
CA VAL A 6 -7.18 -13.18 9.01
C VAL A 6 -7.87 -12.05 8.23
N VAL A 7 -7.07 -11.11 7.73
CA VAL A 7 -7.52 -10.09 6.78
C VAL A 7 -6.87 -10.35 5.44
N ASN A 8 -7.68 -10.39 4.39
CA ASN A 8 -7.20 -10.47 3.01
C ASN A 8 -7.58 -9.19 2.26
N SER A 9 -6.65 -8.66 1.51
CA SER A 9 -6.82 -7.46 0.69
C SER A 9 -6.21 -7.67 -0.68
N VAL A 10 -6.87 -7.15 -1.71
CA VAL A 10 -6.40 -7.20 -3.09
C VAL A 10 -6.48 -5.81 -3.71
N ALA A 11 -5.52 -5.48 -4.56
CA ALA A 11 -5.53 -4.24 -5.32
C ALA A 11 -5.05 -4.50 -6.76
N PRO A 12 -5.72 -3.93 -7.78
CA PRO A 12 -5.31 -4.07 -9.17
C PRO A 12 -4.07 -3.22 -9.46
N ILE A 13 -3.28 -3.67 -10.44
CA ILE A 13 -2.35 -2.82 -11.15
C ILE A 13 -3.12 -1.99 -12.19
N ARG A 14 -2.45 -1.08 -12.90
CA ARG A 14 -3.14 -0.19 -13.85
C ARG A 14 -2.48 -0.15 -15.23
N ILE A 15 -3.31 0.16 -16.23
CA ILE A 15 -2.89 0.72 -17.51
C ILE A 15 -3.32 2.19 -17.51
N CYS A 16 -2.38 3.10 -17.83
CA CYS A 16 -2.67 4.52 -18.03
C CYS A 16 -2.70 4.78 -19.53
N ASP A 17 -3.90 5.03 -20.05
CA ASP A 17 -4.13 5.20 -21.48
C ASP A 17 -3.92 6.66 -21.91
N ASN A 18 -4.20 7.61 -21.03
CA ASN A 18 -4.12 9.04 -21.34
C ASN A 18 -3.77 9.88 -20.09
N GLY A 19 -3.00 10.94 -20.29
CA GLY A 19 -2.73 11.95 -19.27
C GLY A 19 -1.64 11.58 -18.27
N GLY A 20 -0.84 10.56 -18.52
CA GLY A 20 0.29 10.19 -17.64
C GLY A 20 1.23 11.38 -17.36
N TRP A 21 1.77 11.45 -16.14
CA TRP A 21 2.61 12.54 -15.59
C TRP A 21 1.88 13.85 -15.25
N THR A 22 0.61 14.03 -15.63
CA THR A 22 -0.14 15.25 -15.24
C THR A 22 -0.59 15.25 -13.78
N ASP A 23 -0.46 14.13 -13.09
CA ASP A 23 -0.70 13.95 -11.66
C ASP A 23 0.51 14.24 -10.78
N THR A 24 1.52 14.90 -11.32
CA THR A 24 2.79 15.13 -10.64
C THR A 24 2.90 16.55 -10.08
N TRP A 25 3.83 16.73 -9.16
CA TRP A 25 4.10 18.02 -8.51
C TRP A 25 4.54 19.10 -9.50
N PHE A 26 5.19 18.73 -10.62
CA PHE A 26 5.62 19.69 -11.61
C PHE A 26 4.54 20.08 -12.60
N ALA A 27 3.63 19.15 -12.95
CA ALA A 27 2.48 19.44 -13.82
C ALA A 27 1.35 20.15 -13.07
N LYS A 28 1.07 19.76 -11.83
CA LYS A 28 0.08 20.30 -10.90
C LYS A 28 -1.38 20.09 -11.28
N TYR A 29 -1.71 20.22 -12.54
CA TYR A 29 -3.06 20.11 -13.10
C TYR A 29 -3.07 19.13 -14.26
N GLY A 30 -4.19 18.46 -14.46
CA GLY A 30 -4.35 17.58 -15.62
C GLY A 30 -5.55 16.67 -15.51
N LYS A 31 -5.72 15.87 -16.54
CA LYS A 31 -6.77 14.85 -16.62
C LYS A 31 -6.14 13.52 -17.02
N ILE A 32 -6.52 12.46 -16.33
CA ILE A 32 -5.95 11.14 -16.49
C ILE A 32 -7.08 10.14 -16.72
N PHE A 33 -6.87 9.25 -17.65
CA PHE A 33 -7.72 8.09 -17.86
C PHE A 33 -6.89 6.83 -17.62
N ASN A 34 -7.29 6.02 -16.65
CA ASN A 34 -6.63 4.75 -16.36
C ASN A 34 -7.63 3.63 -16.08
N ILE A 35 -7.16 2.40 -16.17
CA ILE A 35 -7.96 1.19 -16.01
C ILE A 35 -7.22 0.26 -15.06
N GLY A 36 -7.89 -0.17 -14.00
CA GLY A 36 -7.41 -1.23 -13.12
C GLY A 36 -7.51 -2.59 -13.80
N VAL A 37 -6.42 -3.34 -13.81
CA VAL A 37 -6.31 -4.60 -14.53
C VAL A 37 -5.70 -5.71 -13.66
N TYR A 38 -5.98 -6.95 -14.04
CA TYR A 38 -5.29 -8.14 -13.56
C TYR A 38 -3.84 -8.19 -14.13
N PRO A 39 -2.86 -8.75 -13.43
CA PRO A 39 -2.94 -9.44 -12.14
C PRO A 39 -3.05 -8.49 -10.95
N TYR A 40 -3.73 -8.93 -9.89
CA TYR A 40 -3.84 -8.18 -8.64
C TYR A 40 -2.64 -8.45 -7.73
N VAL A 41 -2.37 -7.47 -6.87
CA VAL A 41 -1.55 -7.67 -5.68
C VAL A 41 -2.43 -8.18 -4.55
N GLU A 42 -1.97 -9.19 -3.84
CA GLU A 42 -2.66 -9.77 -2.70
C GLU A 42 -1.84 -9.55 -1.42
N VAL A 43 -2.52 -9.11 -0.36
CA VAL A 43 -1.97 -8.99 0.98
C VAL A 43 -2.83 -9.81 1.93
N GLN A 44 -2.17 -10.69 2.70
CA GLN A 44 -2.82 -11.42 3.79
C GLN A 44 -2.16 -11.04 5.11
N ILE A 45 -2.96 -10.67 6.09
CA ILE A 45 -2.49 -10.41 7.45
C ILE A 45 -3.13 -11.42 8.39
N GLU A 46 -2.32 -12.26 8.99
CA GLU A 46 -2.71 -13.11 10.10
C GLU A 46 -2.46 -12.36 11.41
N VAL A 47 -3.49 -12.29 12.25
CA VAL A 47 -3.48 -11.54 13.50
C VAL A 47 -3.44 -12.50 14.68
N TYR A 48 -2.49 -12.27 15.59
CA TYR A 48 -2.25 -13.06 16.80
C TYR A 48 -2.24 -12.16 18.03
N PRO A 49 -2.56 -12.69 19.22
CA PRO A 49 -2.34 -11.95 20.47
C PRO A 49 -0.84 -11.67 20.65
N TYR A 50 -0.51 -10.49 21.15
CA TYR A 50 0.85 -10.11 21.49
C TYR A 50 1.00 -9.94 23.01
N ASP A 51 1.96 -10.65 23.59
CA ASP A 51 2.24 -10.69 25.03
C ASP A 51 3.58 -10.00 25.40
N GLY A 52 4.24 -9.41 24.40
CA GLY A 52 5.52 -8.72 24.58
C GLY A 52 6.76 -9.61 24.52
N GLN A 53 6.62 -10.92 24.36
CA GLN A 53 7.76 -11.86 24.43
C GLN A 53 8.19 -12.39 23.05
N ASP A 54 7.30 -12.42 22.08
CA ASP A 54 7.56 -13.00 20.76
C ASP A 54 7.81 -11.93 19.68
N GLU A 55 8.18 -12.39 18.49
CA GLU A 55 8.25 -11.58 17.28
C GLU A 55 6.88 -10.92 17.00
N ARG A 56 6.86 -9.60 16.87
CA ARG A 56 5.61 -8.86 16.78
C ARG A 56 5.11 -8.72 15.35
N ILE A 57 5.99 -8.35 14.42
CA ILE A 57 5.62 -8.15 13.02
C ILE A 57 6.57 -8.94 12.14
N ILE A 58 6.01 -9.94 11.45
CA ILE A 58 6.73 -10.77 10.50
C ILE A 58 6.25 -10.42 9.10
N ILE A 59 7.17 -10.15 8.20
CA ILE A 59 6.87 -9.88 6.79
C ILE A 59 7.36 -11.04 5.95
N PHE A 60 6.49 -11.55 5.10
CA PHE A 60 6.80 -12.55 4.08
C PHE A 60 6.51 -11.99 2.69
N ALA A 61 7.55 -11.61 1.99
CA ALA A 61 7.49 -11.18 0.60
C ALA A 61 7.67 -12.41 -0.29
N GLU A 62 6.56 -13.06 -0.66
CA GLU A 62 6.55 -14.38 -1.29
C GLU A 62 7.31 -14.40 -2.62
N ASN A 63 7.16 -13.36 -3.43
CA ASN A 63 7.85 -13.21 -4.73
C ASN A 63 9.37 -13.21 -4.63
N TYR A 64 9.92 -12.84 -3.49
CA TYR A 64 11.37 -12.79 -3.24
C TYR A 64 11.84 -13.98 -2.38
N GLY A 65 10.91 -14.82 -1.89
CA GLY A 65 11.21 -15.88 -0.94
C GLY A 65 11.77 -15.39 0.39
N GLU A 66 11.53 -14.13 0.73
CA GLU A 66 12.06 -13.50 1.92
C GLU A 66 11.03 -13.49 3.05
N ARG A 67 11.46 -14.00 4.22
CA ARG A 67 10.73 -13.91 5.48
C ARG A 67 11.63 -13.29 6.53
N TYR A 68 11.19 -12.22 7.16
CA TYR A 68 11.96 -11.54 8.20
C TYR A 68 11.06 -10.88 9.25
N VAL A 69 11.66 -10.58 10.39
CA VAL A 69 11.02 -9.81 11.46
C VAL A 69 11.30 -8.33 11.25
N MET A 70 10.25 -7.52 11.19
CA MET A 70 10.39 -6.07 11.12
C MET A 70 10.92 -5.55 12.46
N ASN A 71 12.00 -4.80 12.42
CA ASN A 71 12.54 -4.15 13.60
C ASN A 71 11.77 -2.86 13.89
N THR A 72 11.03 -2.83 15.00
CA THR A 72 10.22 -1.68 15.43
C THR A 72 10.97 -0.73 16.38
N GLU A 73 12.17 -1.10 16.81
CA GLU A 73 12.97 -0.32 17.78
C GLU A 73 14.00 0.60 17.13
N VAL A 74 14.37 0.32 15.87
CA VAL A 74 15.37 1.10 15.13
C VAL A 74 14.68 2.12 14.24
N SER A 75 15.13 3.35 14.31
CA SER A 75 14.68 4.40 13.37
C SER A 75 15.21 4.12 11.96
N GLY A 76 14.30 3.97 11.01
CA GLY A 76 14.60 3.72 9.62
C GLY A 76 14.10 2.36 9.12
N TRP A 77 13.94 2.27 7.83
CA TRP A 77 13.41 1.09 7.15
C TRP A 77 14.54 0.37 6.43
N ASP A 78 14.75 -0.89 6.78
CA ASP A 78 15.97 -1.63 6.45
C ASP A 78 15.83 -2.47 5.17
N ARG A 79 14.85 -3.40 5.11
CA ARG A 79 14.76 -4.38 4.02
C ARG A 79 13.79 -3.99 2.91
N HIS A 80 12.55 -3.70 3.27
CA HIS A 80 11.50 -3.27 2.37
C HIS A 80 10.89 -1.96 2.86
N PRO A 81 11.53 -0.83 2.54
CA PRO A 81 11.11 0.47 3.09
C PRO A 81 9.64 0.80 2.84
N LEU A 82 9.09 0.45 1.69
CA LEU A 82 7.70 0.73 1.36
C LEU A 82 6.72 -0.01 2.28
N LEU A 83 6.99 -1.28 2.58
CA LEU A 83 6.17 -2.10 3.47
C LEU A 83 6.29 -1.64 4.91
N GLU A 84 7.52 -1.45 5.37
CA GLU A 84 7.83 -1.09 6.76
C GLU A 84 7.31 0.31 7.09
N ALA A 85 7.49 1.28 6.18
CA ALA A 85 6.95 2.63 6.33
C ALA A 85 5.40 2.64 6.36
N THR A 86 4.76 1.80 5.56
CA THR A 86 3.29 1.65 5.56
C THR A 86 2.80 1.11 6.90
N ILE A 87 3.43 0.07 7.42
CA ILE A 87 3.07 -0.53 8.71
C ILE A 87 3.26 0.47 9.85
N GLU A 88 4.35 1.24 9.83
CA GLU A 88 4.60 2.29 10.82
C GLU A 88 3.55 3.41 10.76
N LEU A 89 3.22 3.89 9.56
CA LEU A 89 2.22 4.95 9.38
C LEU A 89 0.84 4.54 9.87
N MET A 90 0.44 3.29 9.62
CA MET A 90 -0.88 2.78 9.98
C MET A 90 -1.02 2.40 11.45
N ARG A 91 0.06 2.36 12.21
CA ARG A 91 0.09 2.11 13.66
C ARG A 91 -0.66 0.85 14.07
N VAL A 92 0.04 -0.27 14.05
CA VAL A 92 -0.50 -1.56 14.50
C VAL A 92 -0.87 -1.49 15.99
N PRO A 93 -2.07 -1.94 16.41
CA PRO A 93 -2.45 -2.00 17.83
C PRO A 93 -1.42 -2.76 18.67
N GLU A 94 -1.18 -2.29 19.90
CA GLU A 94 -0.08 -2.80 20.75
C GLU A 94 -0.30 -4.22 21.25
N ASP A 95 -1.54 -4.65 21.31
CA ASP A 95 -1.98 -5.96 21.82
C ASP A 95 -1.95 -7.08 20.78
N VAL A 96 -1.53 -6.79 19.56
CA VAL A 96 -1.49 -7.77 18.47
C VAL A 96 -0.11 -7.92 17.85
N ALA A 97 0.15 -9.13 17.36
CA ALA A 97 1.27 -9.48 16.50
C ALA A 97 0.74 -9.86 15.13
N LEU A 98 1.49 -9.54 14.08
CA LEU A 98 1.09 -9.73 12.70
C LEU A 98 2.05 -10.65 11.93
N GLN A 99 1.50 -11.48 11.09
CA GLN A 99 2.23 -12.08 9.97
C GLN A 99 1.64 -11.53 8.67
N VAL A 100 2.43 -10.74 7.97
CA VAL A 100 2.05 -10.06 6.73
C VAL A 100 2.65 -10.80 5.56
N THR A 101 1.81 -11.38 4.70
CA THR A 101 2.22 -12.06 3.48
C THR A 101 1.80 -11.22 2.28
N ILE A 102 2.75 -10.97 1.36
CA ILE A 102 2.53 -10.16 0.16
C ILE A 102 2.88 -10.99 -1.05
N PHE A 103 1.93 -11.06 -1.97
CA PHE A 103 2.06 -11.74 -3.24
C PHE A 103 1.67 -10.83 -4.41
N SER A 104 2.49 -10.82 -5.46
CA SER A 104 2.20 -10.10 -6.69
C SER A 104 2.71 -10.90 -7.89
N GLU A 105 1.83 -11.19 -8.84
CA GLU A 105 2.20 -11.81 -10.12
C GLU A 105 2.81 -10.79 -11.11
N ALA A 106 2.58 -9.50 -10.88
CA ALA A 106 3.11 -8.46 -11.74
C ALA A 106 4.62 -8.29 -11.53
N PRO A 107 5.42 -8.27 -12.61
CA PRO A 107 6.86 -8.07 -12.49
C PRO A 107 7.16 -6.65 -11.97
N ALA A 108 8.14 -6.56 -11.09
CA ALA A 108 8.64 -5.28 -10.60
C ALA A 108 9.23 -4.46 -11.76
N GLY A 109 8.97 -3.16 -11.77
CA GLY A 109 9.54 -2.24 -12.76
C GLY A 109 8.82 -2.20 -14.12
N ALA A 110 7.69 -2.89 -14.28
CA ALA A 110 6.92 -2.89 -15.52
C ALA A 110 6.10 -1.60 -15.76
N SER A 111 6.28 -0.57 -14.95
CA SER A 111 5.52 0.70 -15.02
C SER A 111 4.00 0.53 -14.98
N THR A 112 3.53 -0.49 -14.27
CA THR A 112 2.11 -0.85 -14.13
C THR A 112 1.50 -0.44 -12.78
N GLY A 113 2.22 0.34 -11.97
CA GLY A 113 1.77 0.77 -10.65
C GLY A 113 1.81 -0.34 -9.59
N THR A 114 2.68 -1.34 -9.74
CA THR A 114 2.76 -2.47 -8.80
C THR A 114 3.09 -2.03 -7.38
N SER A 115 4.04 -1.12 -7.18
CA SER A 115 4.39 -0.61 -5.85
C SER A 115 3.23 0.13 -5.18
N ALA A 116 2.48 0.92 -5.95
CA ALA A 116 1.28 1.58 -5.45
C ALA A 116 0.18 0.57 -5.09
N ALA A 117 -0.02 -0.48 -5.90
CA ALA A 117 -0.97 -1.54 -5.62
C ALA A 117 -0.63 -2.30 -4.33
N VAL A 118 0.65 -2.61 -4.10
CA VAL A 118 1.13 -3.22 -2.85
C VAL A 118 0.80 -2.32 -1.65
N THR A 119 1.14 -1.04 -1.74
CA THR A 119 0.90 -0.10 -0.65
C THR A 119 -0.58 0.09 -0.36
N VAL A 120 -1.40 0.23 -1.41
CA VAL A 120 -2.86 0.36 -1.28
C VAL A 120 -3.47 -0.89 -0.64
N ALA A 121 -3.10 -2.08 -1.10
CA ALA A 121 -3.60 -3.34 -0.52
C ALA A 121 -3.19 -3.47 0.95
N LEU A 122 -1.96 -3.11 1.30
CA LEU A 122 -1.46 -3.15 2.67
C LEU A 122 -2.17 -2.13 3.58
N VAL A 123 -2.35 -0.90 3.13
CA VAL A 123 -3.12 0.13 3.86
C VAL A 123 -4.54 -0.35 4.12
N GLY A 124 -5.21 -0.88 3.10
CA GLY A 124 -6.57 -1.41 3.22
C GLY A 124 -6.68 -2.56 4.21
N ALA A 125 -5.70 -3.46 4.23
CA ALA A 125 -5.67 -4.57 5.19
C ALA A 125 -5.40 -4.08 6.63
N LEU A 126 -4.45 -3.17 6.82
CA LEU A 126 -4.10 -2.62 8.14
C LEU A 126 -5.22 -1.76 8.72
N ASP A 127 -5.98 -1.05 7.89
CA ASP A 127 -7.14 -0.27 8.33
C ASP A 127 -8.20 -1.14 9.04
N ARG A 128 -8.29 -2.42 8.69
CA ARG A 128 -9.20 -3.37 9.33
C ARG A 128 -8.79 -3.83 10.72
N LEU A 129 -7.58 -3.51 11.17
CA LEU A 129 -7.12 -3.85 12.52
C LEU A 129 -7.62 -2.86 13.57
N SER A 130 -8.10 -1.71 13.16
CA SER A 130 -8.61 -0.63 14.02
C SER A 130 -10.08 -0.35 13.69
N PRO A 131 -10.85 0.25 14.60
CA PRO A 131 -12.25 0.57 14.36
C PRO A 131 -12.48 1.68 13.31
N GLY A 132 -11.44 2.37 12.87
CA GLY A 132 -11.50 3.33 11.77
C GLY A 132 -11.71 2.64 10.42
N GLN A 133 -12.43 3.30 9.51
CA GLN A 133 -12.59 2.83 8.14
C GLN A 133 -12.29 3.96 7.18
N LEU A 134 -11.19 3.79 6.45
CA LEU A 134 -10.80 4.71 5.38
C LEU A 134 -11.65 4.48 4.13
N SER A 135 -12.08 5.56 3.50
CA SER A 135 -12.64 5.51 2.16
C SER A 135 -11.55 5.14 1.13
N PRO A 136 -11.91 4.67 -0.08
CA PRO A 136 -10.93 4.41 -1.13
C PRO A 136 -10.04 5.61 -1.43
N HIS A 137 -10.58 6.82 -1.39
CA HIS A 137 -9.81 8.05 -1.60
C HIS A 137 -8.79 8.29 -0.49
N GLU A 138 -9.18 8.09 0.77
CA GLU A 138 -8.29 8.19 1.92
C GLU A 138 -7.20 7.12 1.90
N VAL A 139 -7.53 5.88 1.49
CA VAL A 139 -6.54 4.81 1.29
C VAL A 139 -5.50 5.21 0.25
N ALA A 140 -5.93 5.77 -0.90
CA ALA A 140 -5.03 6.26 -1.93
C ALA A 140 -4.13 7.39 -1.41
N GLN A 141 -4.67 8.32 -0.65
CA GLN A 141 -3.90 9.41 -0.04
C GLN A 141 -2.87 8.91 0.97
N MET A 142 -3.24 7.94 1.82
CA MET A 142 -2.30 7.34 2.77
C MET A 142 -1.17 6.61 2.05
N ALA A 143 -1.46 5.85 1.01
CA ALA A 143 -0.46 5.16 0.20
C ALA A 143 0.49 6.16 -0.50
N HIS A 144 -0.04 7.27 -1.00
CA HIS A 144 0.75 8.34 -1.59
C HIS A 144 1.68 9.01 -0.57
N ARG A 145 1.20 9.27 0.66
CA ARG A 145 2.01 9.83 1.75
C ARG A 145 3.17 8.94 2.14
N VAL A 146 3.03 7.62 2.11
CA VAL A 146 4.15 6.71 2.37
C VAL A 146 5.29 6.98 1.40
N GLU A 147 5.00 7.09 0.12
CA GLU A 147 6.03 7.33 -0.89
C GLU A 147 6.62 8.74 -0.81
N THR A 148 5.80 9.76 -0.68
CA THR A 148 6.25 11.16 -0.75
C THR A 148 6.77 11.69 0.58
N ASP A 149 6.01 11.54 1.66
CA ASP A 149 6.33 12.16 2.94
C ASP A 149 7.31 11.33 3.75
N MET A 150 7.16 10.01 3.76
CA MET A 150 8.01 9.12 4.55
C MET A 150 9.26 8.71 3.78
N LEU A 151 9.13 8.20 2.56
CA LEU A 151 10.26 7.72 1.77
C LEU A 151 10.94 8.81 0.93
N LYS A 152 10.37 10.03 0.90
CA LYS A 152 10.89 11.18 0.13
C LYS A 152 11.08 10.88 -1.36
N ARG A 153 10.22 10.04 -1.91
CA ARG A 153 10.20 9.72 -3.34
C ARG A 153 9.28 10.68 -4.10
N GLN A 154 9.60 10.92 -5.35
CA GLN A 154 8.69 11.62 -6.25
C GLN A 154 7.66 10.62 -6.77
N SER A 155 6.39 10.89 -6.53
CA SER A 155 5.27 10.05 -6.96
C SER A 155 4.08 10.90 -7.36
N GLY A 156 3.42 10.53 -8.47
CA GLY A 156 2.08 10.97 -8.78
C GLY A 156 1.06 10.26 -7.89
N ILE A 157 -0.22 10.53 -8.06
CA ILE A 157 -1.30 9.94 -7.26
C ILE A 157 -2.21 8.99 -8.06
N GLN A 158 -2.09 8.96 -9.38
CA GLN A 158 -2.98 8.17 -10.24
C GLN A 158 -2.94 6.67 -9.94
N ASP A 159 -1.75 6.14 -9.64
CA ASP A 159 -1.56 4.72 -9.39
C ASP A 159 -2.28 4.29 -8.13
N GLN A 160 -2.14 5.07 -7.06
CA GLN A 160 -2.81 4.84 -5.80
C GLN A 160 -4.33 4.96 -5.93
N LEU A 161 -4.83 5.96 -6.66
CA LEU A 161 -6.25 6.13 -6.91
C LEU A 161 -6.82 4.95 -7.71
N CYS A 162 -6.16 4.55 -8.79
CA CYS A 162 -6.61 3.40 -9.58
C CYS A 162 -6.64 2.11 -8.75
N SER A 163 -5.59 1.84 -7.99
CA SER A 163 -5.52 0.64 -7.14
C SER A 163 -6.55 0.64 -6.02
N ALA A 164 -6.90 1.81 -5.47
CA ALA A 164 -7.89 1.93 -4.40
C ALA A 164 -9.33 1.82 -4.90
N PHE A 165 -9.64 2.41 -6.06
CA PHE A 165 -10.99 2.38 -6.63
C PHE A 165 -11.23 1.18 -7.54
N GLY A 166 -10.20 0.72 -8.25
CA GLY A 166 -10.35 -0.31 -9.28
C GLY A 166 -11.11 0.20 -10.50
N GLY A 167 -11.42 -0.69 -11.44
CA GLY A 167 -12.24 -0.37 -12.61
C GLY A 167 -11.65 0.67 -13.55
N ILE A 168 -12.50 1.46 -14.16
CA ILE A 168 -12.15 2.52 -15.12
C ILE A 168 -12.25 3.86 -14.41
N ASN A 169 -11.18 4.67 -14.46
CA ASN A 169 -11.12 5.95 -13.76
C ASN A 169 -10.82 7.10 -14.73
N PHE A 170 -11.57 8.16 -14.56
CA PHE A 170 -11.25 9.49 -15.10
C PHE A 170 -10.90 10.38 -13.89
N ILE A 171 -9.65 10.84 -13.84
CA ILE A 171 -9.11 11.58 -12.71
C ILE A 171 -8.84 13.00 -13.15
N GLU A 172 -9.39 13.97 -12.42
CA GLU A 172 -9.12 15.39 -12.61
C GLU A 172 -8.23 15.91 -11.48
N MET A 173 -7.06 16.41 -11.85
CA MET A 173 -6.13 17.04 -10.92
C MET A 173 -6.52 18.51 -10.75
N HIS A 174 -6.89 18.89 -9.54
CA HIS A 174 -7.25 20.27 -9.21
C HIS A 174 -6.03 21.11 -8.83
N LEU A 175 -5.19 20.54 -7.97
CA LEU A 175 -3.85 21.03 -7.62
C LEU A 175 -3.15 19.88 -6.91
N TYR A 176 -2.02 19.44 -7.43
CA TYR A 176 -1.29 18.33 -6.81
C TYR A 176 -1.11 18.53 -5.29
N PRO A 177 -1.38 17.52 -4.46
CA PRO A 177 -1.80 16.15 -4.78
C PRO A 177 -3.32 15.90 -4.78
N TYR A 178 -4.15 16.93 -4.91
CA TYR A 178 -5.60 16.81 -4.82
C TYR A 178 -6.23 16.48 -6.16
N ALA A 179 -7.03 15.41 -6.19
CA ALA A 179 -7.72 14.91 -7.37
C ALA A 179 -9.15 14.48 -7.04
N SER A 180 -9.98 14.41 -8.05
CA SER A 180 -11.33 13.83 -8.00
C SER A 180 -11.57 12.87 -9.16
#